data_149da071a175f33ae6ece1b30b47ef81
#
_entry.id   149da071a175f33ae6ece1b30b47ef81
#
_cell.length_a   1.000
_cell.length_b   1.000
_cell.length_c   1.000
_cell.angle_alpha   90.00
_cell.angle_beta   90.00
_cell.angle_gamma   90.00
#
_symmetry.space_group_name_H-M   'P 1'
#
loop_
_entity.id
_entity.type
_entity.pdbx_description
1 polymer ?
#
loop_
_entity_poly.entity_id
_entity_poly.type
_entity_poly.pdbx_seq_one_letter_code
_entity_poly.pdbx_strand_id
1 'polypeptide(L)'
;MGGRVQDNVPVPTITSNEILVKVKAVALNPTDFKHLDVISPPGSTIGCDYAGVVDKVGDAAGATWKVGDRVAGAVHGGLFPDKGAFAEYLKVESDLAWKVPDNVSDTDAATYGVSAVTAMLNVNVRHGLPFIDGKAAAPRNETIFIYAGSTSAGLYHIQLAKAAGCTVVTTASPHSFDLVKKYGADAVYNYRSPTVVEEIVKDYPDMSKAVDCFSEGKSTTVCAEVIKKKGGKVITLLPNGKSKFPNVTYDLVMAYTALGHPFQWLPPIGPKFEVQPADREGLVRFYSALPQSLHIVKPIPTIEEKAGFDGILEGLDKLRGGKVSGGKLVVRFGEK
;
A
#
# COMPACT_ATOMS: atom_id res chain seq x y z
N MET A 1 10.90 -22.81 0.67
CA MET A 1 9.61 -23.30 1.19
C MET A 1 8.55 -22.80 0.24
N GLY A 2 7.57 -23.60 -0.16
CA GLY A 2 6.51 -23.17 -1.07
C GLY A 2 5.19 -23.05 -0.32
N GLY A 3 4.35 -22.09 -0.72
CA GLY A 3 2.96 -22.04 -0.27
C GLY A 3 2.16 -23.20 -0.86
N ARG A 4 1.14 -23.59 -0.15
CA ARG A 4 0.16 -24.57 -0.62
C ARG A 4 -1.25 -24.07 -0.33
N VAL A 5 -2.16 -24.41 -1.18
CA VAL A 5 -3.60 -24.30 -0.89
C VAL A 5 -3.95 -25.36 0.14
N GLN A 6 -4.69 -24.98 1.16
CA GLN A 6 -5.14 -25.89 2.22
C GLN A 6 -6.66 -25.90 2.26
N ASP A 7 -7.23 -27.10 2.20
CA ASP A 7 -8.66 -27.33 2.38
C ASP A 7 -9.01 -27.48 3.87
N ASN A 8 -10.27 -27.26 4.20
CA ASN A 8 -10.82 -27.48 5.55
C ASN A 8 -10.18 -26.61 6.65
N VAL A 9 -9.74 -25.40 6.31
CA VAL A 9 -9.31 -24.43 7.29
C VAL A 9 -10.53 -23.88 8.06
N PRO A 10 -10.51 -23.83 9.40
CA PRO A 10 -11.63 -23.28 10.18
C PRO A 10 -11.91 -21.83 9.80
N VAL A 11 -13.18 -21.48 9.68
CA VAL A 11 -13.59 -20.07 9.53
C VAL A 11 -13.17 -19.29 10.78
N PRO A 12 -12.52 -18.12 10.64
CA PRO A 12 -12.06 -17.35 11.78
C PRO A 12 -13.17 -16.97 12.76
N THR A 13 -12.90 -17.10 14.05
CA THR A 13 -13.78 -16.59 15.09
C THR A 13 -13.49 -15.11 15.33
N ILE A 14 -14.53 -14.27 15.34
CA ILE A 14 -14.43 -12.84 15.55
C ILE A 14 -14.62 -12.45 17.02
N THR A 15 -14.00 -11.36 17.42
CA THR A 15 -14.24 -10.67 18.70
C THR A 15 -15.35 -9.63 18.56
N SER A 16 -15.72 -8.98 19.67
CA SER A 16 -16.75 -7.95 19.68
C SER A 16 -16.47 -6.76 18.72
N ASN A 17 -15.20 -6.41 18.51
CA ASN A 17 -14.78 -5.28 17.67
C ASN A 17 -14.44 -5.68 16.22
N GLU A 18 -14.57 -6.94 15.85
CA GLU A 18 -14.21 -7.44 14.52
C GLU A 18 -15.44 -7.71 13.65
N ILE A 19 -15.19 -7.75 12.35
CA ILE A 19 -16.12 -8.27 11.34
C ILE A 19 -15.50 -9.49 10.67
N LEU A 20 -16.34 -10.45 10.29
CA LEU A 20 -15.97 -11.55 9.39
C LEU A 20 -16.34 -11.15 7.97
N VAL A 21 -15.42 -11.29 7.07
CA VAL A 21 -15.59 -10.93 5.66
C VAL A 21 -15.52 -12.19 4.80
N LYS A 22 -16.53 -12.42 3.96
CA LYS A 22 -16.48 -13.35 2.84
C LYS A 22 -15.74 -12.67 1.69
N VAL A 23 -14.55 -13.15 1.37
CA VAL A 23 -13.68 -12.54 0.36
C VAL A 23 -14.25 -12.73 -1.04
N LYS A 24 -14.23 -11.68 -1.86
CA LYS A 24 -14.68 -11.65 -3.27
C LYS A 24 -13.56 -11.32 -4.23
N ALA A 25 -12.58 -10.52 -3.79
CA ALA A 25 -11.39 -10.21 -4.57
C ALA A 25 -10.20 -9.94 -3.64
N VAL A 26 -9.01 -10.23 -4.12
CA VAL A 26 -7.75 -9.91 -3.47
C VAL A 26 -6.82 -9.21 -4.44
N ALA A 27 -5.90 -8.38 -3.92
CA ALA A 27 -4.85 -7.79 -4.73
C ALA A 27 -3.48 -8.24 -4.21
N LEU A 28 -2.57 -8.52 -5.14
CA LEU A 28 -1.29 -9.13 -4.82
C LEU A 28 -0.19 -8.07 -4.65
N ASN A 29 0.70 -8.31 -3.70
CA ASN A 29 1.81 -7.40 -3.36
C ASN A 29 3.15 -8.14 -3.34
N PRO A 30 4.27 -7.44 -3.57
CA PRO A 30 5.60 -8.03 -3.34
C PRO A 30 5.80 -8.55 -1.92
N THR A 31 5.16 -7.94 -0.92
CA THR A 31 5.23 -8.42 0.46
C THR A 31 4.63 -9.81 0.64
N ASP A 32 3.59 -10.19 -0.13
CA ASP A 32 2.95 -11.49 -0.01
C ASP A 32 3.90 -12.64 -0.35
N PHE A 33 4.63 -12.55 -1.47
CA PHE A 33 5.62 -13.58 -1.79
C PHE A 33 6.85 -13.52 -0.88
N LYS A 34 7.28 -12.33 -0.42
CA LYS A 34 8.40 -12.21 0.54
C LYS A 34 8.04 -12.85 1.89
N HIS A 35 6.79 -12.71 2.34
CA HIS A 35 6.28 -13.43 3.51
C HIS A 35 6.32 -14.92 3.29
N LEU A 36 5.75 -15.39 2.17
CA LEU A 36 5.69 -16.81 1.83
C LEU A 36 7.08 -17.45 1.75
N ASP A 37 8.05 -16.77 1.14
CA ASP A 37 9.36 -17.32 0.86
C ASP A 37 10.28 -17.30 2.09
N VAL A 38 10.15 -16.29 2.98
CA VAL A 38 11.16 -16.03 4.03
C VAL A 38 10.57 -15.73 5.41
N ILE A 39 9.49 -14.93 5.49
CA ILE A 39 9.11 -14.27 6.75
C ILE A 39 8.10 -15.10 7.55
N SER A 40 7.15 -15.74 6.88
CA SER A 40 5.99 -16.36 7.52
C SER A 40 6.34 -17.60 8.33
N PRO A 41 5.88 -17.70 9.59
CA PRO A 41 5.92 -18.96 10.30
C PRO A 41 4.98 -20.00 9.63
N PRO A 42 5.30 -21.29 9.73
CA PRO A 42 4.43 -22.35 9.22
C PRO A 42 2.99 -22.24 9.76
N GLY A 43 2.01 -22.45 8.89
CA GLY A 43 0.59 -22.38 9.25
C GLY A 43 -0.03 -20.98 9.16
N SER A 44 0.73 -19.96 8.77
CA SER A 44 0.18 -18.62 8.52
C SER A 44 -0.64 -18.58 7.24
N THR A 45 -1.72 -17.81 7.24
CA THR A 45 -2.48 -17.47 6.04
C THR A 45 -1.87 -16.23 5.37
N ILE A 46 -1.53 -16.32 4.10
CA ILE A 46 -0.90 -15.26 3.32
C ILE A 46 -1.94 -14.27 2.77
N GLY A 47 -1.46 -13.14 2.24
CA GLY A 47 -2.26 -12.14 1.56
C GLY A 47 -2.68 -10.98 2.45
N CYS A 48 -2.51 -9.77 1.91
CA CYS A 48 -2.75 -8.56 2.68
C CYS A 48 -3.99 -7.80 2.23
N ASP A 49 -4.28 -7.72 0.93
CA ASP A 49 -5.29 -6.85 0.36
C ASP A 49 -6.54 -7.63 -0.01
N TYR A 50 -7.70 -7.12 0.41
CA TYR A 50 -8.98 -7.78 0.17
C TYR A 50 -10.10 -6.80 -0.17
N ALA A 51 -11.13 -7.31 -0.83
CA ALA A 51 -12.48 -6.78 -0.88
C ALA A 51 -13.48 -7.94 -0.75
N GLY A 52 -14.64 -7.69 -0.17
CA GLY A 52 -15.65 -8.72 0.03
C GLY A 52 -16.92 -8.17 0.64
N VAL A 53 -17.65 -9.08 1.29
CA VAL A 53 -18.94 -8.79 1.92
C VAL A 53 -18.88 -9.21 3.39
N VAL A 54 -19.43 -8.38 4.26
CA VAL A 54 -19.53 -8.67 5.69
C VAL A 54 -20.48 -9.85 5.91
N ASP A 55 -19.96 -10.93 6.48
CA ASP A 55 -20.69 -12.18 6.77
C ASP A 55 -21.17 -12.23 8.22
N LYS A 56 -20.36 -11.73 9.18
CA LYS A 56 -20.71 -11.59 10.60
C LYS A 56 -20.18 -10.29 11.16
N VAL A 57 -20.85 -9.78 12.20
CA VAL A 57 -20.50 -8.52 12.86
C VAL A 57 -20.42 -8.79 14.37
N GLY A 58 -19.32 -8.39 15.00
CA GLY A 58 -19.19 -8.40 16.45
C GLY A 58 -20.06 -7.33 17.11
N ASP A 59 -20.46 -7.54 18.34
CA ASP A 59 -21.47 -6.70 19.02
C ASP A 59 -21.09 -5.21 19.05
N ALA A 60 -19.83 -4.87 19.29
CA ALA A 60 -19.36 -3.48 19.30
C ALA A 60 -19.17 -2.89 17.88
N ALA A 61 -19.01 -3.73 16.85
CA ALA A 61 -18.90 -3.31 15.47
C ALA A 61 -20.27 -2.98 14.82
N GLY A 62 -21.37 -3.39 15.44
CA GLY A 62 -22.73 -3.27 14.90
C GLY A 62 -23.23 -1.85 14.69
N ALA A 63 -22.61 -0.85 15.34
CA ALA A 63 -22.91 0.56 15.11
C ALA A 63 -22.47 1.06 13.72
N THR A 64 -21.44 0.41 13.13
CA THR A 64 -20.83 0.81 11.85
C THR A 64 -21.19 -0.15 10.73
N TRP A 65 -21.26 -1.45 11.03
CA TRP A 65 -21.37 -2.51 10.03
C TRP A 65 -22.64 -3.34 10.18
N LYS A 66 -23.14 -3.83 9.09
CA LYS A 66 -24.20 -4.85 9.01
C LYS A 66 -23.81 -5.96 8.04
N VAL A 67 -24.36 -7.15 8.24
CA VAL A 67 -24.24 -8.27 7.30
C VAL A 67 -24.73 -7.83 5.93
N GLY A 68 -23.97 -8.17 4.89
CA GLY A 68 -24.23 -7.76 3.52
C GLY A 68 -23.55 -6.46 3.07
N ASP A 69 -22.98 -5.66 3.99
CA ASP A 69 -22.18 -4.48 3.58
C ASP A 69 -20.97 -4.90 2.76
N ARG A 70 -20.69 -4.15 1.68
CA ARG A 70 -19.46 -4.32 0.91
C ARG A 70 -18.31 -3.64 1.63
N VAL A 71 -17.18 -4.33 1.71
CA VAL A 71 -16.03 -3.93 2.54
C VAL A 71 -14.72 -4.23 1.85
N ALA A 72 -13.72 -3.38 2.05
CA ALA A 72 -12.34 -3.63 1.62
C ALA A 72 -11.33 -3.07 2.62
N GLY A 73 -10.07 -3.49 2.49
CA GLY A 73 -9.01 -3.03 3.38
C GLY A 73 -7.72 -3.81 3.26
N ALA A 74 -6.91 -3.71 4.31
CA ALA A 74 -5.66 -4.45 4.46
C ALA A 74 -5.61 -5.21 5.78
N VAL A 75 -4.97 -6.38 5.77
CA VAL A 75 -4.65 -7.20 6.96
C VAL A 75 -3.18 -7.57 6.97
N HIS A 76 -2.66 -8.06 8.11
CA HIS A 76 -1.30 -8.58 8.21
C HIS A 76 -1.26 -10.05 7.78
N GLY A 77 -1.33 -10.28 6.47
CA GLY A 77 -1.17 -11.62 5.93
C GLY A 77 0.25 -12.15 6.10
N GLY A 78 0.35 -13.46 6.35
CA GLY A 78 1.64 -14.14 6.49
C GLY A 78 2.26 -14.10 7.88
N LEU A 79 1.54 -13.67 8.91
CA LEU A 79 2.04 -13.72 10.29
C LEU A 79 1.14 -14.57 11.20
N PHE A 80 -0.16 -14.59 10.95
CA PHE A 80 -1.16 -15.28 11.77
C PHE A 80 -1.90 -16.34 10.96
N PRO A 81 -2.40 -17.42 11.60
CA PRO A 81 -3.13 -18.47 10.91
C PRO A 81 -4.51 -18.02 10.40
N ASP A 82 -5.10 -16.99 11.01
CA ASP A 82 -6.48 -16.57 10.80
C ASP A 82 -6.63 -15.08 10.36
N LYS A 83 -5.51 -14.44 9.99
CA LYS A 83 -5.46 -13.04 9.54
C LYS A 83 -4.71 -12.93 8.21
N GLY A 84 -5.22 -13.53 7.15
CA GLY A 84 -4.67 -13.41 5.82
C GLY A 84 -5.77 -13.31 4.78
N ALA A 85 -5.54 -12.52 3.73
CA ALA A 85 -6.54 -12.25 2.70
C ALA A 85 -6.69 -13.39 1.68
N PHE A 86 -5.68 -14.27 1.53
CA PHE A 86 -5.76 -15.38 0.57
C PHE A 86 -6.50 -16.55 1.19
N ALA A 87 -7.76 -16.33 1.53
CA ALA A 87 -8.70 -17.27 2.10
C ALA A 87 -10.12 -16.91 1.68
N GLU A 88 -11.07 -17.84 1.80
CA GLU A 88 -12.49 -17.59 1.52
C GLU A 88 -13.10 -16.62 2.56
N TYR A 89 -12.58 -16.66 3.78
CA TYR A 89 -13.00 -15.80 4.89
C TYR A 89 -11.79 -15.22 5.60
N LEU A 90 -11.90 -13.97 6.01
CA LEU A 90 -10.93 -13.31 6.90
C LEU A 90 -11.67 -12.53 7.99
N LYS A 91 -10.97 -12.22 9.08
CA LYS A 91 -11.44 -11.30 10.10
C LYS A 91 -10.60 -10.04 10.14
N VAL A 92 -11.21 -8.92 10.45
CA VAL A 92 -10.56 -7.62 10.57
C VAL A 92 -11.25 -6.78 11.63
N GLU A 93 -10.49 -5.91 12.29
CA GLU A 93 -11.04 -4.90 13.19
C GLU A 93 -11.92 -3.92 12.41
N SER A 94 -13.09 -3.63 12.93
CA SER A 94 -14.16 -2.92 12.25
C SER A 94 -13.81 -1.51 11.78
N ASP A 95 -12.86 -0.85 12.46
CA ASP A 95 -12.37 0.49 12.15
C ASP A 95 -11.13 0.50 11.21
N LEU A 96 -10.59 -0.68 10.87
CA LEU A 96 -9.50 -0.87 9.91
C LEU A 96 -9.99 -1.37 8.53
N ALA A 97 -11.24 -1.09 8.23
CA ALA A 97 -11.88 -1.43 6.95
C ALA A 97 -12.72 -0.25 6.46
N TRP A 98 -12.98 -0.17 5.16
CA TRP A 98 -13.78 0.89 4.58
C TRP A 98 -14.97 0.34 3.79
N LYS A 99 -16.08 1.08 3.80
CA LYS A 99 -17.31 0.74 3.05
C LYS A 99 -17.11 1.00 1.57
N VAL A 100 -17.30 -0.04 0.77
CA VAL A 100 -17.17 0.05 -0.68
C VAL A 100 -18.49 0.50 -1.30
N PRO A 101 -18.54 1.64 -2.01
CA PRO A 101 -19.74 2.10 -2.71
C PRO A 101 -20.11 1.16 -3.87
N ASP A 102 -21.39 1.13 -4.24
CA ASP A 102 -21.93 0.23 -5.27
C ASP A 102 -21.29 0.41 -6.65
N ASN A 103 -20.84 1.60 -6.96
CA ASN A 103 -20.19 1.95 -8.24
C ASN A 103 -18.71 1.59 -8.33
N VAL A 104 -18.13 0.94 -7.30
CA VAL A 104 -16.74 0.48 -7.27
C VAL A 104 -16.73 -1.05 -7.34
N SER A 105 -15.94 -1.62 -8.24
CA SER A 105 -15.78 -3.09 -8.35
C SER A 105 -15.01 -3.65 -7.14
N ASP A 106 -15.17 -4.93 -6.82
CA ASP A 106 -14.41 -5.56 -5.74
C ASP A 106 -12.92 -5.62 -6.08
N THR A 107 -12.56 -5.80 -7.35
CA THR A 107 -11.18 -5.78 -7.81
C THR A 107 -10.53 -4.40 -7.65
N ASP A 108 -11.26 -3.32 -7.98
CA ASP A 108 -10.77 -1.96 -7.74
C ASP A 108 -10.65 -1.66 -6.25
N ALA A 109 -11.65 -2.07 -5.45
CA ALA A 109 -11.65 -1.86 -4.01
C ALA A 109 -10.48 -2.55 -3.31
N ALA A 110 -10.12 -3.77 -3.72
CA ALA A 110 -8.97 -4.50 -3.18
C ALA A 110 -7.64 -3.78 -3.42
N THR A 111 -7.53 -2.86 -4.39
CA THR A 111 -6.28 -2.13 -4.66
C THR A 111 -5.92 -1.11 -3.58
N TYR A 112 -6.87 -0.71 -2.72
CA TYR A 112 -6.67 0.28 -1.64
C TYR A 112 -6.07 -0.29 -0.35
N GLY A 113 -5.58 -1.52 -0.36
CA GLY A 113 -4.87 -2.14 0.74
C GLY A 113 -3.44 -1.60 0.91
N VAL A 114 -2.44 -2.48 0.99
CA VAL A 114 -1.04 -2.14 1.32
C VAL A 114 -0.50 -0.96 0.53
N SER A 115 -0.77 -0.86 -0.77
CA SER A 115 -0.24 0.21 -1.61
C SER A 115 -0.76 1.60 -1.22
N ALA A 116 -2.07 1.73 -0.96
CA ALA A 116 -2.68 2.99 -0.54
C ALA A 116 -2.38 3.31 0.92
N VAL A 117 -2.37 2.30 1.80
CA VAL A 117 -1.97 2.44 3.22
C VAL A 117 -0.53 2.93 3.33
N THR A 118 0.39 2.35 2.56
CA THR A 118 1.80 2.80 2.50
C THR A 118 1.88 4.27 2.04
N ALA A 119 1.13 4.63 1.01
CA ALA A 119 1.10 6.01 0.52
C ALA A 119 0.55 6.99 1.57
N MET A 120 -0.52 6.63 2.26
CA MET A 120 -1.07 7.42 3.37
C MET A 120 -0.05 7.60 4.50
N LEU A 121 0.62 6.53 4.94
CA LEU A 121 1.65 6.62 5.96
C LEU A 121 2.77 7.58 5.54
N ASN A 122 3.27 7.44 4.32
CA ASN A 122 4.41 8.22 3.85
C ASN A 122 4.06 9.69 3.63
N VAL A 123 2.95 9.96 2.95
CA VAL A 123 2.54 11.31 2.58
C VAL A 123 1.94 12.05 3.79
N ASN A 124 0.97 11.44 4.46
CA ASN A 124 0.19 12.13 5.46
C ASN A 124 0.80 12.04 6.87
N VAL A 125 1.30 10.86 7.28
CA VAL A 125 1.84 10.69 8.63
C VAL A 125 3.32 11.10 8.69
N ARG A 126 4.19 10.54 7.82
CA ARG A 126 5.64 10.79 7.92
C ARG A 126 6.10 12.13 7.36
N HIS A 127 5.50 12.58 6.25
CA HIS A 127 5.76 13.92 5.70
C HIS A 127 4.85 15.00 6.28
N GLY A 128 3.84 14.63 7.08
CA GLY A 128 2.94 15.56 7.76
C GLY A 128 2.05 16.37 6.79
N LEU A 129 1.77 15.83 5.61
CA LEU A 129 0.96 16.52 4.62
C LEU A 129 -0.55 16.29 4.89
N PRO A 130 -1.44 17.20 4.45
CA PRO A 130 -2.87 17.09 4.71
C PRO A 130 -3.48 15.75 4.27
N PHE A 131 -4.37 15.21 5.09
CA PHE A 131 -5.22 14.08 4.71
C PHE A 131 -6.32 14.51 3.75
N ILE A 132 -6.80 13.56 2.94
CA ILE A 132 -8.03 13.75 2.16
C ILE A 132 -9.24 13.81 3.12
N ASP A 133 -10.23 14.62 2.73
CA ASP A 133 -11.51 14.74 3.48
C ASP A 133 -12.63 15.11 2.49
N GLY A 134 -12.90 14.23 1.53
CA GLY A 134 -13.87 14.47 0.44
C GLY A 134 -13.46 15.56 -0.55
N LYS A 135 -12.38 16.28 -0.30
CA LYS A 135 -11.83 17.33 -1.18
C LYS A 135 -10.31 17.38 -1.12
N ALA A 136 -9.70 17.86 -2.20
CA ALA A 136 -8.27 18.15 -2.22
C ALA A 136 -7.95 19.40 -1.39
N ALA A 137 -6.77 19.44 -0.79
CA ALA A 137 -6.26 20.63 -0.12
C ALA A 137 -5.95 21.74 -1.14
N ALA A 138 -5.91 22.99 -0.68
CA ALA A 138 -5.46 24.10 -1.50
C ALA A 138 -4.00 23.87 -1.95
N PRO A 139 -3.61 24.39 -3.13
CA PRO A 139 -2.23 24.30 -3.61
C PRO A 139 -1.23 24.87 -2.58
N ARG A 140 -0.12 24.17 -2.43
CA ARG A 140 0.97 24.49 -1.49
C ARG A 140 2.25 24.78 -2.26
N ASN A 141 3.09 25.62 -1.69
CA ASN A 141 4.44 25.84 -2.21
C ASN A 141 5.39 24.73 -1.69
N GLU A 142 5.01 23.48 -1.92
CA GLU A 142 5.79 22.31 -1.54
C GLU A 142 5.87 21.32 -2.70
N THR A 143 7.08 20.87 -2.99
CA THR A 143 7.35 19.84 -3.99
C THR A 143 7.78 18.55 -3.31
N ILE A 144 7.22 17.43 -3.73
CA ILE A 144 7.60 16.10 -3.28
C ILE A 144 8.11 15.26 -4.45
N PHE A 145 9.22 14.57 -4.21
CA PHE A 145 9.79 13.62 -5.18
C PHE A 145 9.34 12.20 -4.89
N ILE A 146 8.80 11.51 -5.87
CA ILE A 146 8.34 10.11 -5.77
C ILE A 146 9.10 9.28 -6.79
N TYR A 147 10.05 8.48 -6.33
CA TYR A 147 10.76 7.53 -7.19
C TYR A 147 9.89 6.32 -7.50
N ALA A 148 9.94 5.84 -8.75
CA ALA A 148 9.15 4.71 -9.26
C ALA A 148 7.62 4.94 -9.22
N GLY A 149 7.18 6.10 -9.75
CA GLY A 149 5.78 6.52 -9.74
C GLY A 149 4.80 5.60 -10.45
N SER A 150 5.24 4.76 -11.40
CA SER A 150 4.39 3.81 -12.12
C SER A 150 4.13 2.49 -11.38
N THR A 151 4.72 2.29 -10.21
CA THR A 151 4.37 1.16 -9.33
C THR A 151 3.01 1.38 -8.67
N SER A 152 2.37 0.32 -8.18
CA SER A 152 1.10 0.42 -7.46
C SER A 152 1.19 1.38 -6.27
N ALA A 153 2.26 1.32 -5.48
CA ALA A 153 2.51 2.26 -4.40
C ALA A 153 2.73 3.68 -4.94
N GLY A 154 3.56 3.84 -6.00
CA GLY A 154 3.85 5.12 -6.62
C GLY A 154 2.62 5.86 -7.11
N LEU A 155 1.67 5.16 -7.75
CA LEU A 155 0.43 5.77 -8.23
C LEU A 155 -0.45 6.31 -7.09
N TYR A 156 -0.50 5.62 -5.94
CA TYR A 156 -1.21 6.15 -4.76
C TYR A 156 -0.46 7.29 -4.10
N HIS A 157 0.87 7.25 -4.04
CA HIS A 157 1.68 8.36 -3.53
C HIS A 157 1.48 9.63 -4.36
N ILE A 158 1.47 9.53 -5.69
CA ILE A 158 1.20 10.65 -6.59
C ILE A 158 -0.16 11.26 -6.29
N GLN A 159 -1.21 10.44 -6.19
CA GLN A 159 -2.57 10.92 -5.95
C GLN A 159 -2.70 11.59 -4.58
N LEU A 160 -2.19 10.98 -3.51
CA LEU A 160 -2.27 11.55 -2.16
C LEU A 160 -1.44 12.81 -2.00
N ALA A 161 -0.24 12.86 -2.58
CA ALA A 161 0.57 14.07 -2.58
C ALA A 161 -0.09 15.21 -3.36
N LYS A 162 -0.71 14.88 -4.50
CA LYS A 162 -1.50 15.85 -5.28
C LYS A 162 -2.72 16.33 -4.53
N ALA A 163 -3.46 15.43 -3.89
CA ALA A 163 -4.60 15.74 -3.04
C ALA A 163 -4.22 16.61 -1.83
N ALA A 164 -3.01 16.45 -1.32
CA ALA A 164 -2.44 17.29 -0.27
C ALA A 164 -1.97 18.68 -0.76
N GLY A 165 -2.13 19.00 -2.05
CA GLY A 165 -1.81 20.30 -2.65
C GLY A 165 -0.36 20.45 -3.09
N CYS A 166 0.46 19.40 -3.12
CA CYS A 166 1.86 19.46 -3.51
C CYS A 166 2.04 19.49 -5.05
N THR A 167 3.17 20.05 -5.48
CA THR A 167 3.76 19.74 -6.78
C THR A 167 4.41 18.37 -6.72
N VAL A 168 4.06 17.48 -7.64
CA VAL A 168 4.50 16.08 -7.64
C VAL A 168 5.47 15.83 -8.78
N VAL A 169 6.71 15.53 -8.42
CA VAL A 169 7.79 15.14 -9.35
C VAL A 169 8.05 13.65 -9.21
N THR A 170 8.13 12.91 -10.31
CA THR A 170 8.31 11.45 -10.26
C THR A 170 9.27 10.94 -11.31
N THR A 171 9.71 9.69 -11.11
CA THR A 171 10.42 8.93 -12.15
C THR A 171 9.60 7.73 -12.60
N ALA A 172 9.68 7.45 -13.91
CA ALA A 172 9.08 6.27 -14.52
C ALA A 172 9.87 5.84 -15.76
N SER A 173 9.53 4.70 -16.36
CA SER A 173 9.95 4.38 -17.73
C SER A 173 9.16 5.24 -18.74
N PRO A 174 9.73 5.61 -19.90
CA PRO A 174 9.03 6.45 -20.88
C PRO A 174 7.64 5.96 -21.28
N HIS A 175 7.43 4.66 -21.40
CA HIS A 175 6.13 4.07 -21.73
C HIS A 175 5.06 4.26 -20.64
N SER A 176 5.45 4.66 -19.43
CA SER A 176 4.54 4.91 -18.30
C SER A 176 4.35 6.41 -18.00
N PHE A 177 4.91 7.30 -18.81
CA PHE A 177 4.81 8.75 -18.55
C PHE A 177 3.37 9.24 -18.54
N ASP A 178 2.58 8.83 -19.53
CA ASP A 178 1.16 9.22 -19.60
C ASP A 178 0.36 8.65 -18.44
N LEU A 179 0.69 7.43 -18.01
CA LEU A 179 0.06 6.83 -16.84
C LEU A 179 0.27 7.68 -15.59
N VAL A 180 1.51 8.01 -15.23
CA VAL A 180 1.78 8.77 -14.00
C VAL A 180 1.24 10.20 -14.07
N LYS A 181 1.25 10.84 -15.24
CA LYS A 181 0.61 12.14 -15.46
C LYS A 181 -0.91 12.08 -15.27
N LYS A 182 -1.58 11.05 -15.81
CA LYS A 182 -3.01 10.79 -15.61
C LYS A 182 -3.39 10.70 -14.14
N TYR A 183 -2.49 10.19 -13.29
CA TYR A 183 -2.68 10.07 -11.84
C TYR A 183 -2.22 11.30 -11.05
N GLY A 184 -1.75 12.36 -11.71
CA GLY A 184 -1.51 13.67 -11.09
C GLY A 184 -0.04 14.07 -10.93
N ALA A 185 0.92 13.37 -11.56
CA ALA A 185 2.30 13.84 -11.60
C ALA A 185 2.41 15.11 -12.46
N ASP A 186 3.01 16.17 -11.89
CA ASP A 186 3.26 17.45 -12.58
C ASP A 186 4.49 17.35 -13.49
N ALA A 187 5.52 16.60 -13.06
CA ALA A 187 6.70 16.31 -13.86
C ALA A 187 7.12 14.86 -13.75
N VAL A 188 7.61 14.30 -14.86
CA VAL A 188 8.08 12.92 -14.91
C VAL A 188 9.42 12.84 -15.67
N TYR A 189 10.37 12.10 -15.09
CA TYR A 189 11.71 11.91 -15.62
C TYR A 189 12.00 10.43 -15.85
N ASN A 190 12.83 10.14 -16.85
CA ASN A 190 13.25 8.77 -17.12
C ASN A 190 14.32 8.34 -16.11
N TYR A 191 14.00 7.40 -15.21
CA TYR A 191 14.95 6.94 -14.20
C TYR A 191 16.22 6.27 -14.77
N ARG A 192 16.21 5.90 -16.07
CA ARG A 192 17.38 5.34 -16.77
C ARG A 192 18.30 6.39 -17.35
N SER A 193 17.89 7.68 -17.37
CA SER A 193 18.78 8.76 -17.81
C SER A 193 19.99 8.83 -16.88
N PRO A 194 21.22 8.88 -17.42
CA PRO A 194 22.41 9.07 -16.60
C PRO A 194 22.46 10.43 -15.92
N THR A 195 21.67 11.39 -16.39
CA THR A 195 21.59 12.78 -15.92
C THR A 195 20.29 13.08 -15.17
N VAL A 196 19.53 12.04 -14.79
CA VAL A 196 18.20 12.23 -14.17
C VAL A 196 18.23 13.10 -12.90
N VAL A 197 19.26 12.99 -12.08
CA VAL A 197 19.38 13.79 -10.86
C VAL A 197 19.63 15.26 -11.20
N GLU A 198 20.54 15.53 -12.13
CA GLU A 198 20.86 16.87 -12.61
C GLU A 198 19.65 17.55 -13.24
N GLU A 199 18.91 16.82 -14.07
CA GLU A 199 17.67 17.30 -14.71
C GLU A 199 16.63 17.70 -13.67
N ILE A 200 16.35 16.81 -12.69
CA ILE A 200 15.38 17.05 -11.63
C ILE A 200 15.82 18.24 -10.74
N VAL A 201 17.08 18.28 -10.31
CA VAL A 201 17.58 19.34 -9.42
C VAL A 201 17.62 20.72 -10.11
N LYS A 202 17.86 20.74 -11.43
CA LYS A 202 17.81 21.97 -12.23
C LYS A 202 16.40 22.56 -12.22
N ASP A 203 15.38 21.73 -12.43
CA ASP A 203 14.00 22.20 -12.54
C ASP A 203 13.34 22.40 -11.18
N TYR A 204 13.74 21.62 -10.15
CA TYR A 204 13.17 21.62 -8.79
C TYR A 204 14.28 21.66 -7.72
N PRO A 205 15.02 22.77 -7.56
CA PRO A 205 16.22 22.83 -6.70
C PRO A 205 15.95 22.80 -5.19
N ASP A 206 14.70 23.03 -4.75
CA ASP A 206 14.37 23.29 -3.34
C ASP A 206 13.52 22.18 -2.70
N MET A 207 13.63 20.94 -3.20
CA MET A 207 12.93 19.80 -2.63
C MET A 207 13.59 19.31 -1.34
N SER A 208 12.74 18.91 -0.36
CA SER A 208 13.18 18.34 0.92
C SER A 208 12.39 17.06 1.30
N LYS A 209 11.42 16.68 0.50
CA LYS A 209 10.57 15.50 0.72
C LYS A 209 10.75 14.53 -0.44
N ALA A 210 11.09 13.30 -0.13
CA ALA A 210 11.18 12.24 -1.12
C ALA A 210 10.60 10.92 -0.59
N VAL A 211 10.03 10.13 -1.48
CA VAL A 211 9.59 8.76 -1.22
C VAL A 211 10.19 7.85 -2.27
N ASP A 212 10.83 6.78 -1.82
CA ASP A 212 11.36 5.74 -2.68
C ASP A 212 10.40 4.54 -2.69
N CYS A 213 9.51 4.50 -3.70
CA CYS A 213 8.53 3.42 -3.86
C CYS A 213 9.11 2.11 -4.41
N PHE A 214 10.43 2.02 -4.56
CA PHE A 214 11.13 0.82 -5.00
C PHE A 214 12.09 0.30 -3.93
N SER A 215 12.91 1.18 -3.38
CA SER A 215 13.85 0.94 -2.26
C SER A 215 14.88 -0.15 -2.50
N GLU A 216 15.21 -0.43 -3.75
CA GLU A 216 16.23 -1.40 -4.14
C GLU A 216 17.28 -0.78 -5.09
N GLY A 217 18.48 -1.36 -5.13
CA GLY A 217 19.57 -0.89 -5.98
C GLY A 217 20.03 0.52 -5.62
N LYS A 218 19.96 1.46 -6.56
CA LYS A 218 20.39 2.85 -6.39
C LYS A 218 19.26 3.85 -6.12
N SER A 219 18.00 3.39 -6.05
CA SER A 219 16.82 4.27 -5.99
C SER A 219 16.84 5.22 -4.79
N THR A 220 17.15 4.72 -3.60
CA THR A 220 17.25 5.53 -2.38
C THR A 220 18.38 6.57 -2.46
N THR A 221 19.50 6.21 -3.10
CA THR A 221 20.60 7.15 -3.34
C THR A 221 20.18 8.27 -4.29
N VAL A 222 19.45 7.96 -5.37
CA VAL A 222 18.88 8.97 -6.27
C VAL A 222 17.95 9.91 -5.53
N CYS A 223 17.04 9.39 -4.69
CA CYS A 223 16.19 10.22 -3.85
C CYS A 223 16.98 11.18 -2.95
N ALA A 224 18.02 10.66 -2.31
CA ALA A 224 18.87 11.47 -1.45
C ALA A 224 19.65 12.54 -2.23
N GLU A 225 20.15 12.22 -3.42
CA GLU A 225 20.86 13.16 -4.30
C GLU A 225 19.96 14.28 -4.79
N VAL A 226 18.69 13.99 -5.07
CA VAL A 226 17.71 15.00 -5.48
C VAL A 226 17.45 16.02 -4.38
N ILE A 227 17.38 15.60 -3.11
CA ILE A 227 17.04 16.51 -2.01
C ILE A 227 18.27 17.02 -1.23
N LYS A 228 19.50 16.57 -1.53
CA LYS A 228 20.71 16.87 -0.74
C LYS A 228 21.02 18.36 -0.58
N LYS A 229 20.64 19.20 -1.55
CA LYS A 229 20.92 20.64 -1.52
C LYS A 229 20.18 21.32 -0.35
N LYS A 230 18.90 21.02 -0.19
CA LYS A 230 18.06 21.55 0.90
C LYS A 230 18.15 20.68 2.15
N GLY A 231 18.41 19.40 1.98
CA GLY A 231 18.30 18.40 3.04
C GLY A 231 16.86 17.98 3.29
N GLY A 232 16.67 16.99 4.15
CA GLY A 232 15.34 16.52 4.51
C GLY A 232 15.25 15.01 4.65
N LYS A 233 14.08 14.45 4.31
CA LYS A 233 13.76 13.06 4.56
C LYS A 233 13.44 12.29 3.27
N VAL A 234 14.06 11.13 3.12
CA VAL A 234 13.67 10.10 2.15
C VAL A 234 12.97 8.98 2.91
N ILE A 235 11.71 8.72 2.55
CA ILE A 235 11.00 7.57 3.10
C ILE A 235 11.26 6.36 2.23
N THR A 236 11.57 5.22 2.85
CA THR A 236 11.91 3.97 2.19
C THR A 236 10.95 2.86 2.58
N LEU A 237 10.74 1.89 1.68
CA LEU A 237 9.87 0.72 1.90
C LEU A 237 10.67 -0.52 2.29
N LEU A 238 12.00 -0.47 2.14
CA LEU A 238 12.94 -1.52 2.56
C LEU A 238 14.11 -0.89 3.32
N PRO A 239 14.81 -1.63 4.18
CA PRO A 239 15.97 -1.15 4.90
C PRO A 239 17.11 -0.74 3.95
N ASN A 240 17.56 0.50 4.02
CA ASN A 240 18.61 1.07 3.16
C ASN A 240 19.79 1.68 3.95
N GLY A 241 19.94 1.33 5.23
CA GLY A 241 21.01 1.84 6.07
C GLY A 241 20.90 3.35 6.34
N LYS A 242 22.02 4.07 6.27
CA LYS A 242 22.09 5.52 6.51
C LYS A 242 22.49 6.26 5.25
N SER A 243 21.98 7.49 5.11
CA SER A 243 22.39 8.38 4.02
C SER A 243 23.87 8.76 4.13
N LYS A 244 24.55 8.86 2.98
CA LYS A 244 25.88 9.45 2.88
C LYS A 244 25.90 10.99 3.00
N PHE A 245 24.72 11.62 2.91
CA PHE A 245 24.56 13.07 3.04
C PHE A 245 24.10 13.40 4.46
N PRO A 246 24.85 14.20 5.23
CA PRO A 246 24.58 14.41 6.66
C PRO A 246 23.27 15.15 6.94
N ASN A 247 22.76 15.90 5.97
CA ASN A 247 21.48 16.62 6.05
C ASN A 247 20.30 15.86 5.46
N VAL A 248 20.47 14.60 5.05
CA VAL A 248 19.41 13.72 4.53
C VAL A 248 19.27 12.50 5.42
N THR A 249 18.06 12.24 5.89
CA THR A 249 17.72 11.06 6.69
C THR A 249 16.90 10.06 5.90
N TYR A 250 17.08 8.76 6.19
CA TYR A 250 16.22 7.68 5.70
C TYR A 250 15.27 7.27 6.82
N ASP A 251 13.98 7.14 6.47
CA ASP A 251 12.91 6.73 7.38
C ASP A 251 12.22 5.50 6.78
N LEU A 252 12.43 4.33 7.40
CA LEU A 252 11.80 3.09 6.97
C LEU A 252 10.35 3.04 7.45
N VAL A 253 9.43 2.88 6.52
CA VAL A 253 8.00 2.72 6.83
C VAL A 253 7.56 1.29 6.61
N MET A 254 6.83 0.77 7.57
CA MET A 254 6.22 -0.56 7.59
C MET A 254 4.70 -0.42 7.58
N ALA A 255 4.03 -0.81 6.50
CA ALA A 255 2.57 -0.65 6.38
C ALA A 255 1.79 -1.32 7.54
N TYR A 256 2.33 -2.38 8.10
CA TYR A 256 1.67 -3.15 9.17
C TYR A 256 1.58 -2.41 10.51
N THR A 257 2.40 -1.36 10.74
CA THR A 257 2.27 -0.52 11.95
C THR A 257 0.93 0.21 12.01
N ALA A 258 0.32 0.45 10.83
CA ALA A 258 -1.02 1.03 10.73
C ALA A 258 -2.14 0.14 11.32
N LEU A 259 -1.88 -1.16 11.51
CA LEU A 259 -2.84 -2.08 12.11
C LEU A 259 -2.87 -2.02 13.65
N GLY A 260 -1.96 -1.25 14.27
CA GLY A 260 -2.00 -0.93 15.70
C GLY A 260 -1.58 -2.06 16.64
N HIS A 261 -0.96 -3.12 16.14
CA HIS A 261 -0.44 -4.22 16.95
C HIS A 261 1.08 -4.33 16.84
N PRO A 262 1.80 -4.64 17.93
CA PRO A 262 3.21 -4.94 17.84
C PRO A 262 3.42 -6.27 17.12
N PHE A 263 4.48 -6.39 16.36
CA PHE A 263 4.82 -7.65 15.69
C PHE A 263 6.34 -7.84 15.57
N GLN A 264 6.73 -9.10 15.36
CA GLN A 264 8.11 -9.45 15.12
C GLN A 264 8.18 -10.39 13.92
N TRP A 265 9.05 -10.08 12.98
CA TRP A 265 9.37 -10.98 11.88
C TRP A 265 10.52 -11.91 12.29
N LEU A 266 10.48 -13.15 11.83
CA LEU A 266 11.54 -14.16 12.08
C LEU A 266 11.95 -14.26 13.57
N PRO A 267 10.99 -14.47 14.50
CA PRO A 267 11.33 -14.59 15.91
C PRO A 267 12.25 -15.80 16.15
N PRO A 268 13.16 -15.75 17.16
CA PRO A 268 13.31 -14.66 18.12
C PRO A 268 14.30 -13.56 17.71
N ILE A 269 15.01 -13.70 16.58
CA ILE A 269 16.17 -12.87 16.21
C ILE A 269 15.85 -11.73 15.24
N GLY A 270 14.71 -11.76 14.55
CA GLY A 270 14.35 -10.76 13.56
C GLY A 270 13.84 -9.46 14.18
N PRO A 271 13.59 -8.44 13.33
CA PRO A 271 13.21 -7.11 13.79
C PRO A 271 11.84 -7.10 14.48
N LYS A 272 11.77 -6.34 15.58
CA LYS A 272 10.53 -6.04 16.31
C LYS A 272 10.03 -4.67 15.89
N PHE A 273 8.71 -4.57 15.79
CA PHE A 273 8.02 -3.33 15.46
C PHE A 273 7.00 -3.04 16.55
N GLU A 274 7.21 -1.92 17.24
CA GLU A 274 6.32 -1.46 18.29
C GLU A 274 5.09 -0.77 17.70
N VAL A 275 4.06 -0.66 18.51
CA VAL A 275 2.83 0.05 18.15
C VAL A 275 3.15 1.51 17.83
N GLN A 276 2.61 1.98 16.71
CA GLN A 276 2.69 3.36 16.27
C GLN A 276 1.27 3.97 16.27
N PRO A 277 0.84 4.63 17.34
CA PRO A 277 -0.54 5.14 17.43
C PRO A 277 -0.93 6.05 16.28
N ALA A 278 -0.03 6.96 15.86
CA ALA A 278 -0.26 7.87 14.74
C ALA A 278 -0.51 7.15 13.41
N ASP A 279 0.09 5.97 13.21
CA ASP A 279 -0.09 5.17 12.01
C ASP A 279 -1.50 4.57 11.96
N ARG A 280 -1.97 4.04 13.10
CA ARG A 280 -3.31 3.50 13.22
C ARG A 280 -4.39 4.57 13.09
N GLU A 281 -4.23 5.69 13.79
CA GLU A 281 -5.12 6.84 13.66
C GLU A 281 -5.18 7.35 12.22
N GLY A 282 -4.03 7.39 11.54
CA GLY A 282 -3.92 7.73 10.13
C GLY A 282 -4.74 6.79 9.24
N LEU A 283 -4.66 5.47 9.48
CA LEU A 283 -5.42 4.48 8.72
C LEU A 283 -6.92 4.60 8.95
N VAL A 284 -7.36 4.70 10.19
CA VAL A 284 -8.77 4.90 10.55
C VAL A 284 -9.32 6.16 9.86
N ARG A 285 -8.59 7.28 9.93
CA ARG A 285 -8.97 8.53 9.27
C ARG A 285 -9.05 8.39 7.75
N PHE A 286 -8.05 7.76 7.15
CA PHE A 286 -7.98 7.56 5.69
C PHE A 286 -9.14 6.71 5.19
N TYR A 287 -9.39 5.55 5.81
CA TYR A 287 -10.47 4.65 5.40
C TYR A 287 -11.86 5.24 5.66
N SER A 288 -12.04 6.02 6.71
CA SER A 288 -13.30 6.73 6.97
C SER A 288 -13.59 7.80 5.91
N ALA A 289 -12.56 8.47 5.37
CA ALA A 289 -12.70 9.49 4.34
C ALA A 289 -12.74 8.92 2.91
N LEU A 290 -12.30 7.68 2.70
CA LEU A 290 -12.10 7.12 1.37
C LEU A 290 -13.38 7.03 0.53
N PRO A 291 -14.55 6.57 1.04
CA PRO A 291 -15.77 6.46 0.23
C PRO A 291 -16.18 7.76 -0.46
N GLN A 292 -15.99 8.89 0.21
CA GLN A 292 -16.33 10.22 -0.33
C GLN A 292 -15.19 10.85 -1.15
N SER A 293 -14.01 10.23 -1.15
CA SER A 293 -12.78 10.76 -1.76
C SER A 293 -12.35 10.02 -3.04
N LEU A 294 -13.12 9.04 -3.52
CA LEU A 294 -12.77 8.20 -4.67
C LEU A 294 -12.67 8.96 -5.99
N HIS A 295 -13.28 10.16 -6.08
CA HIS A 295 -13.11 11.05 -7.22
C HIS A 295 -11.75 11.76 -7.23
N ILE A 296 -11.05 11.81 -6.09
CA ILE A 296 -9.72 12.41 -5.89
C ILE A 296 -8.66 11.30 -5.93
N VAL A 297 -8.84 10.26 -5.12
CA VAL A 297 -7.94 9.10 -5.04
C VAL A 297 -8.62 7.92 -5.74
N LYS A 298 -8.38 7.82 -7.04
CA LYS A 298 -9.01 6.83 -7.92
C LYS A 298 -8.34 5.46 -7.77
N PRO A 299 -9.06 4.35 -8.07
CA PRO A 299 -8.44 3.04 -8.21
C PRO A 299 -7.30 3.09 -9.23
N ILE A 300 -6.25 2.34 -8.96
CA ILE A 300 -5.14 2.20 -9.92
C ILE A 300 -5.48 1.09 -10.93
N PRO A 301 -4.79 1.03 -12.10
CA PRO A 301 -5.06 0.01 -13.09
C PRO A 301 -4.92 -1.40 -12.50
N THR A 302 -5.88 -2.27 -12.79
CA THR A 302 -5.86 -3.66 -12.39
C THR A 302 -5.47 -4.57 -13.56
N ILE A 303 -4.73 -5.63 -13.26
CA ILE A 303 -4.40 -6.73 -14.16
C ILE A 303 -5.03 -7.96 -13.54
N GLU A 304 -6.09 -8.46 -14.16
CA GLU A 304 -6.85 -9.59 -13.62
C GLU A 304 -6.16 -10.92 -13.96
N GLU A 305 -5.92 -11.73 -12.94
CA GLU A 305 -5.38 -13.08 -13.05
C GLU A 305 -6.55 -14.09 -13.09
N LYS A 306 -6.22 -15.38 -13.33
CA LYS A 306 -7.16 -16.48 -13.22
C LYS A 306 -7.85 -16.45 -11.84
N ALA A 307 -9.16 -16.72 -11.81
CA ALA A 307 -9.91 -16.73 -10.57
C ALA A 307 -9.45 -17.85 -9.61
N GLY A 308 -9.57 -17.60 -8.31
CA GLY A 308 -9.27 -18.55 -7.25
C GLY A 308 -7.79 -18.68 -6.90
N PHE A 309 -7.46 -19.68 -6.09
CA PHE A 309 -6.10 -19.82 -5.51
C PHE A 309 -5.01 -20.06 -6.54
N ASP A 310 -5.31 -20.72 -7.67
CA ASP A 310 -4.34 -20.91 -8.75
C ASP A 310 -3.84 -19.57 -9.30
N GLY A 311 -4.77 -18.62 -9.51
CA GLY A 311 -4.41 -17.28 -9.97
C GLY A 311 -3.56 -16.50 -8.97
N ILE A 312 -3.75 -16.73 -7.66
CA ILE A 312 -2.88 -16.17 -6.62
C ILE A 312 -1.46 -16.71 -6.78
N LEU A 313 -1.29 -18.03 -6.89
CA LEU A 313 0.03 -18.65 -7.02
C LEU A 313 0.77 -18.18 -8.28
N GLU A 314 0.08 -18.18 -9.44
CA GLU A 314 0.63 -17.69 -10.71
C GLU A 314 1.00 -16.20 -10.63
N GLY A 315 0.14 -15.37 -10.01
CA GLY A 315 0.38 -13.95 -9.84
C GLY A 315 1.56 -13.63 -8.91
N LEU A 316 1.73 -14.38 -7.81
CA LEU A 316 2.88 -14.26 -6.93
C LEU A 316 4.20 -14.61 -7.67
N ASP A 317 4.19 -15.60 -8.55
CA ASP A 317 5.35 -15.95 -9.38
C ASP A 317 5.68 -14.84 -10.39
N LYS A 318 4.67 -14.18 -10.97
CA LYS A 318 4.88 -13.02 -11.85
C LYS A 318 5.50 -11.84 -11.09
N LEU A 319 5.03 -11.56 -9.86
CA LEU A 319 5.61 -10.53 -8.99
C LEU A 319 7.05 -10.85 -8.60
N ARG A 320 7.33 -12.09 -8.19
CA ARG A 320 8.67 -12.57 -7.85
C ARG A 320 9.64 -12.45 -9.03
N GLY A 321 9.15 -12.68 -10.24
CA GLY A 321 9.90 -12.54 -11.49
C GLY A 321 10.01 -11.11 -12.02
N GLY A 322 9.47 -10.10 -11.34
CA GLY A 322 9.49 -8.69 -11.79
C GLY A 322 8.73 -8.44 -13.10
N LYS A 323 7.73 -9.27 -13.42
CA LYS A 323 6.99 -9.25 -14.70
C LYS A 323 5.75 -8.34 -14.68
N VAL A 324 5.55 -7.54 -13.63
CA VAL A 324 4.37 -6.68 -13.47
C VAL A 324 4.77 -5.22 -13.53
N SER A 325 4.08 -4.44 -14.36
CA SER A 325 4.34 -3.01 -14.50
C SER A 325 3.03 -2.26 -14.82
N GLY A 326 2.90 -1.05 -14.27
CA GLY A 326 1.81 -0.13 -14.61
C GLY A 326 0.42 -0.53 -14.10
N GLY A 327 0.32 -1.52 -13.24
CA GLY A 327 -0.94 -2.00 -12.67
C GLY A 327 -0.73 -2.90 -11.47
N LYS A 328 -1.83 -3.30 -10.83
CA LYS A 328 -1.86 -4.19 -9.69
C LYS A 328 -2.54 -5.51 -10.06
N LEU A 329 -1.88 -6.64 -9.76
CA LEU A 329 -2.49 -7.94 -9.95
C LEU A 329 -3.66 -8.12 -8.99
N VAL A 330 -4.79 -8.56 -9.52
CA VAL A 330 -6.00 -8.85 -8.75
C VAL A 330 -6.54 -10.23 -9.11
N VAL A 331 -7.13 -10.90 -8.14
CA VAL A 331 -7.73 -12.22 -8.30
C VAL A 331 -9.13 -12.20 -7.72
N ARG A 332 -10.10 -12.72 -8.45
CA ARG A 332 -11.47 -12.89 -7.98
C ARG A 332 -11.64 -14.25 -7.31
N PHE A 333 -12.37 -14.24 -6.21
CA PHE A 333 -12.99 -15.43 -5.66
C PHE A 333 -14.42 -15.49 -6.22
N GLY A 334 -14.57 -16.19 -7.35
CA GLY A 334 -15.86 -16.29 -8.03
C GLY A 334 -16.76 -17.36 -7.42
N GLU A 335 -18.07 -17.16 -7.55
CA GLU A 335 -19.01 -18.27 -7.58
C GLU A 335 -18.66 -19.12 -8.81
N LYS A 336 -18.52 -20.45 -8.59
CA LYS A 336 -18.40 -21.40 -9.69
C LYS A 336 -19.69 -21.41 -10.48
#